data_33d903f831ed3313957b5de3710efb9a
#
_entry.id   33d903f831ed3313957b5de3710efb9a
#
_cell.length_a   1.000
_cell.length_b   1.000
_cell.length_c   1.000
_cell.angle_alpha   90.00
_cell.angle_beta   90.00
_cell.angle_gamma   90.00
#
_symmetry.space_group_name_H-M   'P 1'
#
loop_
_entity.id
_entity.type
_entity.pdbx_description
1 polymer ?
#
loop_
_entity_poly.entity_id
_entity_poly.type
_entity_poly.pdbx_seq_one_letter_code
_entity_poly.pdbx_strand_id
1 'polypeptide(L)'
;TDEFWEQFRTGSKPGADLSAGEIENLKGLFLTLMDQLDADYNNQIFGNYTAWSTRYGVEITSIEDALRFLPYHEGLHAGTIGALKRLL
;
A
#
# COMPACT_ATOMS: atom_id res chain seq x y z
N THR A 1 -8.25 -6.80 -9.23
CA THR A 1 -9.35 -6.36 -10.13
C THR A 1 -9.66 -4.89 -9.87
N ASP A 2 -10.28 -4.23 -10.85
CA ASP A 2 -10.71 -2.84 -10.71
C ASP A 2 -11.73 -2.69 -9.58
N GLU A 3 -12.61 -3.66 -9.42
CA GLU A 3 -13.59 -3.69 -8.33
C GLU A 3 -12.93 -3.75 -6.96
N PHE A 4 -11.87 -4.54 -6.83
CA PHE A 4 -11.09 -4.63 -5.60
C PHE A 4 -10.42 -3.28 -5.30
N TRP A 5 -9.80 -2.65 -6.32
CA TRP A 5 -9.15 -1.35 -6.20
C TRP A 5 -10.12 -0.25 -5.74
N GLU A 6 -11.31 -0.21 -6.32
CA GLU A 6 -12.32 0.80 -6.01
C GLU A 6 -12.70 0.83 -4.52
N GLN A 7 -12.61 -0.31 -3.83
CA GLN A 7 -12.93 -0.38 -2.40
C GLN A 7 -11.93 0.37 -1.52
N PHE A 8 -10.69 0.56 -2.00
CA PHE A 8 -9.59 1.08 -1.18
C PHE A 8 -8.97 2.38 -1.71
N ARG A 9 -9.42 2.87 -2.84
CA ARG A 9 -8.86 4.09 -3.43
C ARG A 9 -9.14 5.32 -2.58
N THR A 10 -8.36 6.40 -2.83
CA THR A 10 -8.54 7.68 -2.16
C THR A 10 -9.99 8.16 -2.27
N GLY A 11 -10.58 8.56 -1.14
CA GLY A 11 -11.96 9.04 -1.07
C GLY A 11 -12.99 7.94 -0.88
N SER A 12 -12.60 6.67 -0.93
CA SER A 12 -13.51 5.58 -0.62
C SER A 12 -13.79 5.54 0.89
N LYS A 13 -14.92 4.93 1.24
CA LYS A 13 -15.32 4.72 2.63
C LYS A 13 -15.62 3.24 2.84
N PRO A 14 -15.45 2.74 4.07
CA PRO A 14 -15.84 1.37 4.38
C PRO A 14 -17.30 1.11 4.02
N GLY A 15 -17.55 -0.01 3.36
CA GLY A 15 -18.91 -0.49 3.09
C GLY A 15 -19.40 -1.38 4.22
N ALA A 16 -19.76 -2.63 3.89
CA ALA A 16 -20.13 -3.62 4.89
C ALA A 16 -18.92 -4.11 5.68
N ASP A 17 -19.16 -4.64 6.88
CA ASP A 17 -18.11 -5.26 7.67
C ASP A 17 -17.52 -6.46 6.93
N LEU A 18 -16.20 -6.63 7.04
CA LEU A 18 -15.52 -7.76 6.45
C LEU A 18 -15.72 -9.01 7.32
N SER A 19 -15.87 -10.17 6.66
CA SER A 19 -15.88 -11.45 7.34
C SER A 19 -14.48 -11.81 7.84
N ALA A 20 -14.39 -12.75 8.79
CA ALA A 20 -13.11 -13.26 9.27
C ALA A 20 -12.25 -13.82 8.13
N GLY A 21 -12.86 -14.51 7.17
CA GLY A 21 -12.17 -15.05 6.00
C GLY A 21 -11.60 -13.95 5.10
N GLU A 22 -12.37 -12.89 4.87
CA GLU A 22 -11.92 -11.75 4.08
C GLU A 22 -10.73 -11.05 4.76
N ILE A 23 -10.76 -10.89 6.08
CA ILE A 23 -9.66 -10.31 6.85
C ILE A 23 -8.40 -11.16 6.72
N GLU A 24 -8.51 -12.46 6.86
CA GLU A 24 -7.36 -13.37 6.72
C GLU A 24 -6.80 -13.34 5.29
N ASN A 25 -7.66 -13.24 4.28
CA ASN A 25 -7.23 -13.11 2.89
C ASN A 25 -6.44 -11.80 2.68
N LEU A 26 -6.88 -10.69 3.27
CA LEU A 26 -6.15 -9.42 3.19
C LEU A 26 -4.79 -9.51 3.87
N LYS A 27 -4.70 -10.15 5.03
CA LYS A 27 -3.42 -10.36 5.71
C LYS A 27 -2.47 -11.21 4.86
N GLY A 28 -2.97 -12.27 4.26
CA GLY A 28 -2.19 -13.13 3.37
C GLY A 28 -1.71 -12.37 2.12
N LEU A 29 -2.59 -11.56 1.54
CA LEU A 29 -2.27 -10.74 0.38
C LEU A 29 -1.15 -9.74 0.69
N PHE A 30 -1.16 -9.14 1.88
CA PHE A 30 -0.09 -8.22 2.31
C PHE A 30 1.28 -8.90 2.23
N LEU A 31 1.41 -10.11 2.74
CA LEU A 31 2.66 -10.86 2.69
C LEU A 31 3.03 -11.28 1.26
N THR A 32 2.05 -11.78 0.51
CA THR A 32 2.26 -12.21 -0.88
C THR A 32 2.73 -11.05 -1.76
N LEU A 33 2.16 -9.86 -1.58
CA LEU A 33 2.55 -8.68 -2.36
C LEU A 33 3.97 -8.22 -2.04
N MET A 34 4.44 -8.40 -0.81
CA MET A 34 5.84 -8.09 -0.47
C MET A 34 6.80 -9.03 -1.21
N ASP A 35 6.48 -10.33 -1.24
CA ASP A 35 7.27 -11.30 -2.00
C ASP A 35 7.25 -10.99 -3.50
N GLN A 36 6.08 -10.59 -4.03
CA GLN A 36 5.94 -10.21 -5.43
C GLN A 36 6.75 -8.97 -5.76
N LEU A 37 6.75 -7.96 -4.89
CA LEU A 37 7.55 -6.76 -5.06
C LEU A 37 9.05 -7.08 -5.13
N ASP A 38 9.52 -7.95 -4.26
CA ASP A 38 10.91 -8.40 -4.25
C ASP A 38 11.27 -9.10 -5.57
N ALA A 39 10.43 -10.02 -6.03
CA ALA A 39 10.62 -10.71 -7.30
C ALA A 39 10.62 -9.73 -8.48
N ASP A 40 9.67 -8.81 -8.53
CA ASP A 40 9.54 -7.83 -9.59
C ASP A 40 10.74 -6.87 -9.64
N TYR A 41 11.23 -6.46 -8.48
CA TYR A 41 12.45 -5.65 -8.40
C TYR A 41 13.67 -6.40 -8.93
N ASN A 42 13.85 -7.64 -8.51
CA ASN A 42 14.97 -8.46 -8.96
C ASN A 42 14.89 -8.77 -10.45
N ASN A 43 13.68 -8.86 -11.01
CA ASN A 43 13.45 -9.09 -12.44
C ASN A 43 13.49 -7.79 -13.27
N GLN A 44 13.76 -6.65 -12.62
CA GLN A 44 13.95 -5.35 -13.28
C GLN A 44 12.74 -4.89 -14.10
N ILE A 45 11.52 -5.21 -13.65
CA ILE A 45 10.30 -4.84 -14.39
C ILE A 45 9.96 -3.34 -14.28
N PHE A 46 10.64 -2.59 -13.40
CA PHE A 46 10.37 -1.16 -13.16
C PHE A 46 11.28 -0.23 -13.98
N GLY A 47 11.86 -0.71 -15.08
CA GLY A 47 12.81 0.06 -15.90
C GLY A 47 12.25 1.36 -16.48
N ASN A 48 10.92 1.43 -16.71
CA ASN A 48 10.24 2.60 -17.26
C ASN A 48 9.37 3.28 -16.21
N TYR A 49 9.93 3.51 -15.02
CA TYR A 49 9.20 4.12 -13.92
C TYR A 49 8.78 5.55 -14.27
N THR A 50 7.48 5.86 -14.13
CA THR A 50 6.93 7.20 -14.39
C THR A 50 7.07 8.07 -13.14
N ALA A 51 7.83 9.17 -13.25
CA ALA A 51 8.03 10.10 -12.15
C ALA A 51 6.72 10.79 -11.73
N TRP A 52 6.59 11.02 -10.44
CA TRP A 52 5.44 11.73 -9.88
C TRP A 52 5.83 12.43 -8.58
N SER A 53 5.00 13.36 -8.13
CA SER A 53 5.19 14.05 -6.85
C SER A 53 4.15 13.61 -5.84
N THR A 54 4.57 13.38 -4.60
CA THR A 54 3.65 13.07 -3.51
C THR A 54 2.91 14.34 -3.08
N ARG A 55 1.84 14.18 -2.29
CA ARG A 55 1.13 15.33 -1.70
C ARG A 55 2.00 16.15 -0.76
N TYR A 56 3.13 15.60 -0.31
CA TYR A 56 4.08 16.28 0.58
C TYR A 56 5.18 17.02 -0.18
N GLY A 57 5.10 17.06 -1.51
CA GLY A 57 6.09 17.74 -2.35
C GLY A 57 7.37 16.95 -2.57
N VAL A 58 7.37 15.65 -2.28
CA VAL A 58 8.52 14.76 -2.50
C VAL A 58 8.43 14.18 -3.91
N GLU A 59 9.49 14.34 -4.69
CA GLU A 59 9.62 13.78 -6.02
C GLU A 59 9.99 12.30 -5.94
N ILE A 60 9.24 11.46 -6.64
CA ILE A 60 9.49 10.02 -6.79
C ILE A 60 9.81 9.78 -8.26
N THR A 61 11.08 9.57 -8.58
CA THR A 61 11.53 9.49 -9.97
C THR A 61 11.93 8.08 -10.41
N SER A 62 12.06 7.15 -9.47
CA SER A 62 12.49 5.78 -9.73
C SER A 62 11.83 4.82 -8.76
N ILE A 63 11.94 3.53 -9.05
CA ILE A 63 11.46 2.50 -8.11
C ILE A 63 12.24 2.56 -6.79
N GLU A 64 13.51 2.89 -6.83
CA GLU A 64 14.34 3.03 -5.62
C GLU A 64 13.82 4.16 -4.74
N ASP A 65 13.45 5.28 -5.32
CA ASP A 65 12.82 6.39 -4.58
C ASP A 65 11.49 5.95 -3.95
N ALA A 66 10.68 5.21 -4.70
CA ALA A 66 9.41 4.68 -4.20
C ALA A 66 9.63 3.73 -3.02
N LEU A 67 10.62 2.83 -3.13
CA LEU A 67 10.96 1.89 -2.06
C LEU A 67 11.48 2.60 -0.80
N ARG A 68 12.22 3.71 -0.97
CA ARG A 68 12.68 4.51 0.17
C ARG A 68 11.54 5.28 0.84
N PHE A 69 10.55 5.70 0.05
CA PHE A 69 9.37 6.41 0.56
C PHE A 69 8.40 5.48 1.28
N LEU A 70 8.34 4.21 0.90
CA LEU A 70 7.38 3.25 1.39
C LEU A 70 7.38 3.09 2.92
N PRO A 71 8.54 2.95 3.62
CA PRO A 71 8.55 2.86 5.08
C PRO A 71 7.93 4.07 5.78
N TYR A 72 8.15 5.27 5.25
CA TYR A 72 7.52 6.49 5.76
C TYR A 72 6.00 6.41 5.63
N HIS A 73 5.51 6.03 4.45
CA HIS A 73 4.08 5.90 4.16
C HIS A 73 3.43 4.83 5.06
N GLU A 74 4.08 3.68 5.19
CA GLU A 74 3.61 2.59 6.06
C GLU A 74 3.63 3.02 7.54
N GLY A 75 4.59 3.82 7.94
CA GLY A 75 4.65 4.39 9.28
C GLY A 75 3.46 5.30 9.60
N LEU A 76 3.01 6.08 8.63
CA LEU A 76 1.79 6.90 8.78
C LEU A 76 0.56 6.03 9.02
N HIS A 77 0.41 4.95 8.26
CA HIS A 77 -0.70 4.00 8.45
C HIS A 77 -0.61 3.31 9.81
N ALA A 78 0.56 2.82 10.19
CA ALA A 78 0.77 2.16 11.47
C ALA A 78 0.44 3.08 12.65
N GLY A 79 0.86 4.35 12.58
CA GLY A 79 0.57 5.35 13.59
C GLY A 79 -0.93 5.65 13.70
N THR A 80 -1.60 5.79 12.55
CA THR A 80 -3.04 6.03 12.50
C THR A 80 -3.83 4.86 13.07
N ILE A 81 -3.48 3.63 12.68
CA ILE A 81 -4.10 2.42 13.20
C ILE A 81 -3.92 2.33 14.72
N GLY A 82 -2.69 2.59 15.20
CA GLY A 82 -2.40 2.59 16.63
C GLY A 82 -3.23 3.61 17.41
N ALA A 83 -3.39 4.81 16.85
CA ALA A 83 -4.22 5.86 17.46
C ALA A 83 -5.69 5.45 17.49
N LEU A 84 -6.23 4.91 16.40
CA LEU A 84 -7.60 4.44 16.33
C LEU A 84 -7.89 3.32 17.33
N LYS A 85 -6.95 2.39 17.50
CA LYS A 85 -7.10 1.30 18.47
C LYS A 85 -7.26 1.79 19.91
N ARG A 86 -6.66 2.91 20.25
CA ARG A 86 -6.79 3.49 21.61
C ARG A 86 -8.18 4.07 21.88
N LEU A 87 -8.95 4.31 20.82
CA LEU A 87 -10.30 4.84 20.92
C LEU A 87 -11.39 3.77 21.04
N LEU A 88 -11.01 2.51 20.88
CA LEU A 88 -11.94 1.38 20.91
C LEU A 88 -12.11 0.78 22.30
#